data_c3e76a111d3dc9e75fbc9191875dea3f
#
_entry.id   c3e76a111d3dc9e75fbc9191875dea3f
#
_cell.length_a   1.000
_cell.length_b   1.000
_cell.length_c   1.000
_cell.angle_alpha   90.00
_cell.angle_beta   90.00
_cell.angle_gamma   90.00
#
_symmetry.space_group_name_H-M   'P 1'
#
loop_
_entity.id
_entity.type
_entity.pdbx_description
1 polymer ?
#
loop_
_entity_poly.entity_id
_entity_poly.type
_entity_poly.pdbx_seq_one_letter_code
_entity_poly.pdbx_strand_id
1 'polypeptide(L)'
;MTACTRSRRRSNVKTAAGFLAALIKAVPYKIHTVLTDNGIQFCDAPQHRSGPTARYRLHGFERVCREHDIEHRLTKPNHPWTNGQVERMNRTLKEATVRRYHYESHRQLEDHLAAFLDAYNFAKRLKTLRGLTPYEAICKVWADDPERFRLDPVHLTSGLNT
;
A
#
# COMPACT_ATOMS: atom_id res chain seq x y z
N MET A 1 28.25 -8.50 13.52
CA MET A 1 27.07 -7.75 13.02
C MET A 1 26.26 -7.29 14.20
N THR A 2 26.32 -6.02 14.47
CA THR A 2 26.00 -5.36 15.73
C THR A 2 24.49 -5.27 16.02
N ALA A 3 24.13 -5.23 17.30
CA ALA A 3 22.76 -5.11 17.84
C ALA A 3 21.92 -3.98 17.18
N CYS A 4 22.55 -2.92 16.69
CA CYS A 4 21.91 -1.80 16.02
C CYS A 4 21.24 -2.18 14.67
N THR A 5 21.88 -3.02 13.86
CA THR A 5 21.31 -3.49 12.57
C THR A 5 20.12 -4.43 12.78
N ARG A 6 20.14 -5.21 13.85
CA ARG A 6 19.05 -6.12 14.19
C ARG A 6 17.81 -5.36 14.70
N SER A 7 18.01 -4.25 15.41
CA SER A 7 16.95 -3.38 15.92
C SER A 7 16.24 -2.63 14.77
N ARG A 8 16.97 -2.04 13.81
CA ARG A 8 16.41 -1.40 12.62
C ARG A 8 15.59 -2.36 11.77
N ARG A 9 16.07 -3.59 11.57
CA ARG A 9 15.35 -4.60 10.80
C ARG A 9 14.00 -4.95 11.42
N ARG A 10 13.95 -5.13 12.75
CA ARG A 10 12.71 -5.40 13.48
C ARG A 10 11.72 -4.24 13.42
N SER A 11 12.21 -3.01 13.48
CA SER A 11 11.37 -1.81 13.34
C SER A 11 10.71 -1.76 11.97
N ASN A 12 11.47 -1.94 10.88
CA ASN A 12 10.94 -1.89 9.52
C ASN A 12 9.89 -2.99 9.24
N VAL A 13 10.11 -4.21 9.76
CA VAL A 13 9.14 -5.32 9.63
C VAL A 13 7.84 -5.01 10.36
N LYS A 14 7.91 -4.48 11.58
CA LYS A 14 6.73 -4.08 12.35
C LYS A 14 5.96 -2.96 11.66
N THR A 15 6.67 -1.98 11.12
CA THR A 15 6.07 -0.85 10.39
C THR A 15 5.34 -1.33 9.14
N ALA A 16 5.94 -2.21 8.34
CA ALA A 16 5.32 -2.75 7.13
C ALA A 16 4.07 -3.60 7.45
N ALA A 17 4.16 -4.46 8.46
CA ALA A 17 3.02 -5.27 8.91
C ALA A 17 1.88 -4.39 9.48
N GLY A 18 2.22 -3.38 10.28
CA GLY A 18 1.27 -2.41 10.83
C GLY A 18 0.59 -1.59 9.74
N PHE A 19 1.34 -1.17 8.71
CA PHE A 19 0.79 -0.48 7.54
C PHE A 19 -0.21 -1.36 6.80
N LEU A 20 0.13 -2.64 6.54
CA LEU A 20 -0.80 -3.56 5.88
C LEU A 20 -2.08 -3.75 6.69
N ALA A 21 -1.97 -3.92 8.02
CA ALA A 21 -3.12 -4.06 8.90
C ALA A 21 -4.02 -2.80 8.90
N ALA A 22 -3.41 -1.60 8.86
CA ALA A 22 -4.14 -0.34 8.73
C ALA A 22 -4.82 -0.21 7.36
N LEU A 23 -4.11 -0.58 6.29
CA LEU A 23 -4.65 -0.57 4.92
C LEU A 23 -5.87 -1.48 4.80
N ILE A 24 -5.79 -2.72 5.33
CA ILE A 24 -6.90 -3.68 5.32
C ILE A 24 -8.15 -3.09 5.98
N LYS A 25 -7.97 -2.30 7.04
CA LYS A 25 -9.10 -1.63 7.72
C LYS A 25 -9.65 -0.45 6.93
N ALA A 26 -8.78 0.29 6.25
CA ALA A 26 -9.13 1.53 5.57
C ALA A 26 -9.83 1.32 4.22
N VAL A 27 -9.46 0.26 3.46
CA VAL A 27 -10.04 0.04 2.13
C VAL A 27 -11.44 -0.60 2.22
N PRO A 28 -12.39 -0.20 1.35
CA PRO A 28 -13.75 -0.73 1.38
C PRO A 28 -13.89 -2.12 0.76
N TYR A 29 -12.88 -2.58 0.03
CA TYR A 29 -12.89 -3.85 -0.69
C TYR A 29 -12.00 -4.90 0.00
N LYS A 30 -12.23 -6.18 -0.33
CA LYS A 30 -11.39 -7.28 0.13
C LYS A 30 -10.08 -7.30 -0.67
N ILE A 31 -8.95 -7.30 0.03
CA ILE A 31 -7.64 -7.47 -0.59
C ILE A 31 -7.39 -8.97 -0.73
N HIS A 32 -7.24 -9.46 -1.95
CA HIS A 32 -6.95 -10.88 -2.23
C HIS A 32 -5.47 -11.16 -2.38
N THR A 33 -4.72 -10.23 -2.96
CA THR A 33 -3.31 -10.42 -3.25
C THR A 33 -2.55 -9.13 -2.98
N VAL A 34 -1.39 -9.25 -2.35
CA VAL A 34 -0.43 -8.14 -2.19
C VAL A 34 0.87 -8.51 -2.87
N LEU A 35 1.33 -7.65 -3.77
CA LEU A 35 2.62 -7.79 -4.44
C LEU A 35 3.64 -6.85 -3.79
N THR A 36 4.77 -7.38 -3.35
CA THR A 36 5.88 -6.59 -2.78
C THR A 36 7.20 -6.92 -3.47
N ASP A 37 8.17 -6.07 -3.27
CA ASP A 37 9.56 -6.40 -3.60
C ASP A 37 10.14 -7.42 -2.59
N ASN A 38 11.41 -7.83 -2.83
CA ASN A 38 12.11 -8.76 -1.95
C ASN A 38 12.78 -8.06 -0.74
N GLY A 39 12.31 -6.86 -0.36
CA GLY A 39 12.83 -6.13 0.79
C GLY A 39 12.65 -6.88 2.10
N ILE A 40 13.62 -6.71 3.01
CA ILE A 40 13.62 -7.38 4.33
C ILE A 40 12.43 -7.00 5.22
N GLN A 41 11.72 -5.93 4.89
CA GLN A 41 10.49 -5.51 5.56
C GLN A 41 9.28 -6.39 5.20
N PHE A 42 9.31 -7.06 4.07
CA PHE A 42 8.21 -7.88 3.55
C PHE A 42 8.48 -9.38 3.62
N CYS A 43 9.74 -9.79 3.54
CA CYS A 43 10.10 -11.20 3.54
C CYS A 43 11.48 -11.45 4.19
N ASP A 44 11.73 -12.69 4.56
CA ASP A 44 13.05 -13.09 5.03
C ASP A 44 14.08 -13.05 3.91
N ALA A 45 15.34 -12.78 4.27
CA ALA A 45 16.45 -12.85 3.32
C ALA A 45 16.54 -14.23 2.67
N PRO A 46 16.99 -14.35 1.41
CA PRO A 46 17.01 -15.62 0.67
C PRO A 46 17.66 -16.79 1.44
N GLN A 47 18.74 -16.51 2.17
CA GLN A 47 19.47 -17.50 2.99
C GLN A 47 18.64 -18.03 4.18
N HIS A 48 17.54 -17.38 4.53
CA HIS A 48 16.68 -17.78 5.65
C HIS A 48 15.34 -18.35 5.19
N ARG A 49 15.08 -18.38 3.88
CA ARG A 49 13.85 -18.92 3.30
C ARG A 49 13.87 -20.44 3.14
N SER A 50 15.08 -21.02 3.16
CA SER A 50 15.32 -22.46 3.06
C SER A 50 16.10 -22.96 4.27
N GLY A 51 16.00 -24.26 4.54
CA GLY A 51 16.69 -24.91 5.65
C GLY A 51 15.77 -25.43 6.75
N PRO A 52 16.29 -26.21 7.73
CA PRO A 52 15.47 -26.93 8.71
C PRO A 52 14.60 -26.03 9.58
N THR A 53 15.01 -24.80 9.82
CA THR A 53 14.28 -23.83 10.66
C THR A 53 13.36 -22.88 9.89
N ALA A 54 13.39 -22.90 8.55
CA ALA A 54 12.59 -21.99 7.72
C ALA A 54 11.08 -22.16 7.97
N ARG A 55 10.61 -23.39 8.10
CA ARG A 55 9.21 -23.74 8.36
C ARG A 55 8.66 -23.22 9.69
N TYR A 56 9.53 -22.94 10.65
CA TYR A 56 9.14 -22.43 11.99
C TYR A 56 9.22 -20.90 12.09
N ARG A 57 9.68 -20.24 11.02
CA ARG A 57 9.80 -18.78 10.97
C ARG A 57 8.68 -18.23 10.12
N LEU A 58 7.79 -17.48 10.72
CA LEU A 58 6.79 -16.72 10.03
C LEU A 58 7.17 -15.23 10.07
N HIS A 59 7.47 -14.66 8.91
CA HIS A 59 7.75 -13.24 8.78
C HIS A 59 6.54 -12.41 9.23
N GLY A 60 6.77 -11.29 9.93
CA GLY A 60 5.67 -10.48 10.49
C GLY A 60 4.66 -9.99 9.45
N PHE A 61 5.12 -9.62 8.25
CA PHE A 61 4.26 -9.24 7.13
C PHE A 61 3.43 -10.41 6.62
N GLU A 62 4.06 -11.57 6.43
CA GLU A 62 3.42 -12.81 6.00
C GLU A 62 2.35 -13.28 7.00
N ARG A 63 2.58 -13.07 8.30
CA ARG A 63 1.59 -13.39 9.34
C ARG A 63 0.31 -12.60 9.14
N VAL A 64 0.40 -11.28 8.92
CA VAL A 64 -0.77 -10.43 8.66
C VAL A 64 -1.49 -10.88 7.38
N CYS A 65 -0.75 -11.23 6.32
CA CYS A 65 -1.36 -11.76 5.10
C CYS A 65 -2.18 -13.03 5.38
N ARG A 66 -1.63 -13.98 6.13
CA ARG A 66 -2.33 -15.24 6.48
C ARG A 66 -3.53 -15.04 7.40
N GLU A 67 -3.42 -14.13 8.38
CA GLU A 67 -4.53 -13.78 9.28
C GLU A 67 -5.75 -13.21 8.55
N HIS A 68 -5.53 -12.66 7.33
CA HIS A 68 -6.57 -12.03 6.53
C HIS A 68 -6.84 -12.73 5.18
N ASP A 69 -6.36 -13.96 4.98
CA ASP A 69 -6.49 -14.73 3.74
C ASP A 69 -5.98 -13.98 2.50
N ILE A 70 -4.88 -13.23 2.65
CA ILE A 70 -4.24 -12.47 1.59
C ILE A 70 -3.07 -13.27 1.03
N GLU A 71 -3.07 -13.50 -0.29
CA GLU A 71 -1.92 -14.07 -0.98
C GLU A 71 -0.79 -13.05 -1.07
N HIS A 72 0.36 -13.37 -0.49
CA HIS A 72 1.56 -12.54 -0.61
C HIS A 72 2.45 -13.02 -1.74
N ARG A 73 2.60 -12.19 -2.77
CA ARG A 73 3.48 -12.44 -3.92
C ARG A 73 4.70 -11.53 -3.87
N LEU A 74 5.86 -12.12 -4.14
CA LEU A 74 7.11 -11.38 -4.29
C LEU A 74 7.39 -11.12 -5.77
N THR A 75 7.91 -9.93 -6.09
CA THR A 75 8.38 -9.64 -7.45
C THR A 75 9.58 -10.53 -7.78
N LYS A 76 9.63 -10.99 -9.03
CA LYS A 76 10.82 -11.74 -9.50
C LYS A 76 12.04 -10.81 -9.48
N PRO A 77 13.20 -11.32 -9.03
CA PRO A 77 14.45 -10.58 -9.16
C PRO A 77 14.68 -10.16 -10.63
N ASN A 78 15.21 -8.97 -10.84
CA ASN A 78 15.49 -8.40 -12.17
C ASN A 78 14.27 -8.19 -13.11
N HIS A 79 13.06 -8.04 -12.53
CA HIS A 79 11.86 -7.69 -13.28
C HIS A 79 11.29 -6.32 -12.82
N PRO A 80 11.96 -5.20 -13.14
CA PRO A 80 11.60 -3.87 -12.63
C PRO A 80 10.20 -3.39 -13.06
N TRP A 81 9.70 -3.86 -14.20
CA TRP A 81 8.36 -3.46 -14.70
C TRP A 81 7.21 -3.92 -13.81
N THR A 82 7.41 -4.90 -12.92
CA THR A 82 6.37 -5.36 -11.98
C THR A 82 6.02 -4.28 -10.94
N ASN A 83 6.96 -3.39 -10.62
CA ASN A 83 6.76 -2.26 -9.70
C ASN A 83 6.47 -0.92 -10.41
N GLY A 84 6.39 -0.92 -11.73
CA GLY A 84 6.29 0.32 -12.52
C GLY A 84 5.09 1.20 -12.17
N GLN A 85 3.98 0.65 -11.70
CA GLN A 85 2.82 1.43 -11.26
C GLN A 85 3.10 2.16 -9.94
N VAL A 86 3.69 1.46 -8.97
CA VAL A 86 4.07 2.02 -7.66
C VAL A 86 5.14 3.10 -7.84
N GLU A 87 6.14 2.86 -8.67
CA GLU A 87 7.19 3.83 -8.99
C GLU A 87 6.62 5.09 -9.65
N ARG A 88 5.67 4.92 -10.57
CA ARG A 88 4.97 6.04 -11.23
C ARG A 88 4.16 6.86 -10.21
N MET A 89 3.42 6.19 -9.32
CA MET A 89 2.67 6.89 -8.29
C MET A 89 3.59 7.62 -7.31
N ASN A 90 4.66 6.98 -6.86
CA ASN A 90 5.68 7.61 -6.01
C ASN A 90 6.32 8.83 -6.69
N ARG A 91 6.59 8.76 -8.00
CA ARG A 91 7.07 9.91 -8.78
C ARG A 91 6.04 11.04 -8.79
N THR A 92 4.79 10.71 -9.09
CA THR A 92 3.68 11.67 -9.11
C THR A 92 3.53 12.39 -7.76
N LEU A 93 3.57 11.64 -6.65
CA LEU A 93 3.51 12.21 -5.30
C LEU A 93 4.70 13.14 -5.02
N LYS A 94 5.92 12.70 -5.32
CA LYS A 94 7.13 13.51 -5.12
C LYS A 94 7.14 14.78 -5.97
N GLU A 95 6.67 14.71 -7.20
CA GLU A 95 6.57 15.86 -8.11
C GLU A 95 5.50 16.85 -7.66
N ALA A 96 4.42 16.37 -7.10
CA ALA A 96 3.34 17.21 -6.57
C ALA A 96 3.69 17.84 -5.21
N THR A 97 4.67 17.31 -4.48
CA THR A 97 5.01 17.71 -3.11
C THR A 97 6.46 18.16 -2.98
N VAL A 98 7.31 17.31 -2.42
CA VAL A 98 8.68 17.62 -1.96
C VAL A 98 9.67 18.06 -3.06
N ARG A 99 9.37 17.82 -4.33
CA ARG A 99 10.19 18.34 -5.44
C ARG A 99 9.83 19.77 -5.83
N ARG A 100 8.61 20.19 -5.53
CA ARG A 100 8.07 21.47 -5.98
C ARG A 100 7.98 22.50 -4.86
N TYR A 101 7.79 22.02 -3.63
CA TYR A 101 7.55 22.87 -2.47
C TYR A 101 8.53 22.57 -1.36
N HIS A 102 8.87 23.61 -0.62
CA HIS A 102 9.61 23.51 0.64
C HIS A 102 8.59 23.52 1.79
N TYR A 103 8.81 22.67 2.80
CA TYR A 103 7.92 22.54 3.95
C TYR A 103 8.67 22.86 5.23
N GLU A 104 8.09 23.71 6.05
CA GLU A 104 8.65 24.09 7.35
C GLU A 104 8.39 23.04 8.43
N SER A 105 7.38 22.20 8.24
CA SER A 105 7.01 21.15 9.19
C SER A 105 6.48 19.89 8.48
N HIS A 106 6.55 18.74 9.18
CA HIS A 106 5.93 17.50 8.70
C HIS A 106 4.42 17.64 8.54
N ARG A 107 3.77 18.38 9.45
CA ARG A 107 2.33 18.61 9.39
C ARG A 107 1.92 19.34 8.10
N GLN A 108 2.66 20.35 7.71
CA GLN A 108 2.40 21.06 6.44
C GLN A 108 2.52 20.13 5.23
N LEU A 109 3.50 19.21 5.23
CA LEU A 109 3.63 18.19 4.18
C LEU A 109 2.46 17.21 4.21
N GLU A 110 2.02 16.78 5.39
CA GLU A 110 0.89 15.85 5.55
C GLU A 110 -0.42 16.48 5.07
N ASP A 111 -0.69 17.72 5.45
CA ASP A 111 -1.88 18.46 5.02
C ASP A 111 -1.90 18.65 3.48
N HIS A 112 -0.76 19.03 2.90
CA HIS A 112 -0.66 19.17 1.44
C HIS A 112 -0.80 17.81 0.72
N LEU A 113 -0.21 16.75 1.26
CA LEU A 113 -0.32 15.41 0.71
C LEU A 113 -1.77 14.91 0.75
N ALA A 114 -2.49 15.16 1.86
CA ALA A 114 -3.91 14.82 1.99
C ALA A 114 -4.75 15.56 0.94
N ALA A 115 -4.59 16.88 0.83
CA ALA A 115 -5.29 17.68 -0.19
C ALA A 115 -4.99 17.21 -1.63
N PHE A 116 -3.73 16.86 -1.91
CA PHE A 116 -3.35 16.30 -3.21
C PHE A 116 -4.02 14.95 -3.48
N LEU A 117 -4.06 14.07 -2.49
CA LEU A 117 -4.69 12.74 -2.62
C LEU A 117 -6.20 12.86 -2.82
N ASP A 118 -6.85 13.79 -2.13
CA ASP A 118 -8.28 14.08 -2.34
C ASP A 118 -8.53 14.57 -3.76
N ALA A 119 -7.78 15.56 -4.22
CA ALA A 119 -7.89 16.04 -5.60
C ALA A 119 -7.58 14.94 -6.64
N TYR A 120 -6.60 14.07 -6.35
CA TYR A 120 -6.27 12.95 -7.22
C TYR A 120 -7.41 11.93 -7.28
N ASN A 121 -8.00 11.59 -6.17
CA ASN A 121 -9.03 10.56 -6.07
C ASN A 121 -10.40 11.03 -6.59
N PHE A 122 -10.77 12.28 -6.32
CA PHE A 122 -12.12 12.78 -6.59
C PHE A 122 -12.23 13.70 -7.81
N ALA A 123 -11.13 14.34 -8.23
CA ALA A 123 -11.20 15.29 -9.34
C ALA A 123 -10.38 14.88 -10.57
N LYS A 124 -9.27 14.13 -10.40
CA LYS A 124 -8.39 13.79 -11.51
C LYS A 124 -8.92 12.64 -12.35
N ARG A 125 -9.29 12.93 -13.59
CA ARG A 125 -9.70 11.92 -14.57
C ARG A 125 -8.50 11.20 -15.18
N LEU A 126 -8.52 9.86 -15.18
CA LEU A 126 -7.42 9.03 -15.64
C LEU A 126 -7.78 8.32 -16.95
N LYS A 127 -6.91 8.43 -17.96
CA LYS A 127 -7.08 7.69 -19.23
C LYS A 127 -7.14 6.17 -19.01
N THR A 128 -6.35 5.64 -18.07
CA THR A 128 -6.33 4.22 -17.72
C THR A 128 -7.65 3.74 -17.09
N LEU A 129 -8.44 4.64 -16.54
CA LEU A 129 -9.77 4.39 -16.00
C LEU A 129 -10.89 4.87 -16.96
N ARG A 130 -10.58 4.96 -18.27
CA ARG A 130 -11.54 5.39 -19.30
C ARG A 130 -12.15 6.77 -19.05
N GLY A 131 -11.36 7.68 -18.48
CA GLY A 131 -11.81 9.03 -18.16
C GLY A 131 -12.53 9.18 -16.82
N LEU A 132 -12.63 8.13 -16.03
CA LEU A 132 -13.16 8.18 -14.67
C LEU A 132 -12.09 8.67 -13.69
N THR A 133 -12.53 9.24 -12.59
CA THR A 133 -11.68 9.43 -11.42
C THR A 133 -11.45 8.09 -10.69
N PRO A 134 -10.41 7.93 -9.87
CA PRO A 134 -10.23 6.72 -9.06
C PRO A 134 -11.47 6.36 -8.23
N TYR A 135 -12.12 7.36 -7.63
CA TYR A 135 -13.33 7.16 -6.85
C TYR A 135 -14.52 6.69 -7.70
N GLU A 136 -14.80 7.37 -8.83
CA GLU A 136 -15.86 6.95 -9.77
C GLU A 136 -15.64 5.51 -10.27
N ALA A 137 -14.40 5.12 -10.51
CA ALA A 137 -14.06 3.77 -10.93
C ALA A 137 -14.36 2.72 -9.84
N ILE A 138 -14.08 3.03 -8.58
CA ILE A 138 -14.40 2.16 -7.43
C ILE A 138 -15.92 2.04 -7.28
N CYS A 139 -16.68 3.15 -7.35
CA CYS A 139 -18.14 3.13 -7.27
C CYS A 139 -18.76 2.30 -8.41
N LYS A 140 -18.20 2.39 -9.62
CA LYS A 140 -18.64 1.58 -10.74
C LYS A 140 -18.42 0.09 -10.50
N VAL A 141 -17.22 -0.30 -10.02
CA VAL A 141 -16.93 -1.71 -9.68
C VAL A 141 -17.86 -2.21 -8.57
N TRP A 142 -18.17 -1.37 -7.58
CA TRP A 142 -19.12 -1.72 -6.53
C TRP A 142 -20.53 -1.92 -7.07
N ALA A 143 -20.98 -1.08 -8.00
CA ALA A 143 -22.30 -1.22 -8.63
C ALA A 143 -22.41 -2.51 -9.46
N ASP A 144 -21.31 -2.91 -10.13
CA ASP A 144 -21.26 -4.12 -10.96
C ASP A 144 -21.10 -5.41 -10.13
N ASP A 145 -20.38 -5.36 -8.98
CA ASP A 145 -20.06 -6.52 -8.15
C ASP A 145 -19.87 -6.10 -6.66
N PRO A 146 -20.96 -5.87 -5.92
CA PRO A 146 -20.88 -5.41 -4.53
C PRO A 146 -20.27 -6.45 -3.57
N GLU A 147 -20.27 -7.75 -3.92
CA GLU A 147 -19.72 -8.80 -3.06
C GLU A 147 -18.19 -8.71 -2.88
N ARG A 148 -17.51 -7.99 -3.76
CA ARG A 148 -16.07 -7.68 -3.61
C ARG A 148 -15.78 -6.70 -2.49
N PHE A 149 -16.79 -6.02 -2.01
CA PHE A 149 -16.65 -4.95 -1.04
C PHE A 149 -17.14 -5.39 0.33
N ARG A 150 -16.52 -4.82 1.35
CA ARG A 150 -16.93 -5.00 2.76
C ARG A 150 -17.80 -3.86 3.24
N LEU A 151 -17.64 -2.70 2.59
CA LEU A 151 -18.33 -1.45 2.90
C LEU A 151 -18.73 -0.79 1.59
N ASP A 152 -19.86 -0.11 1.61
CA ASP A 152 -20.27 0.75 0.50
C ASP A 152 -19.26 1.91 0.33
N PRO A 153 -18.62 2.06 -0.83
CA PRO A 153 -17.65 3.11 -1.07
C PRO A 153 -18.23 4.53 -0.98
N VAL A 154 -19.54 4.69 -1.10
CA VAL A 154 -20.23 6.00 -0.94
C VAL A 154 -20.00 6.59 0.45
N HIS A 155 -19.85 5.74 1.47
CA HIS A 155 -19.55 6.20 2.84
C HIS A 155 -18.09 6.69 3.04
N LEU A 156 -17.24 6.56 2.04
CA LEU A 156 -15.84 7.02 2.11
C LEU A 156 -15.65 8.46 1.65
N THR A 157 -16.69 9.13 1.19
CA THR A 157 -16.63 10.55 0.85
C THR A 157 -16.55 11.40 2.11
N SER A 158 -15.37 11.93 2.39
CA SER A 158 -15.17 12.93 3.44
C SER A 158 -16.01 14.16 3.09
N GLY A 159 -17.05 14.46 3.84
CA GLY A 159 -17.78 15.73 3.75
C GLY A 159 -19.23 15.68 3.28
N LEU A 160 -19.80 14.52 2.99
CA LEU A 160 -21.25 14.42 2.67
C LEU A 160 -22.12 13.98 3.87
N ASN A 161 -21.54 13.84 5.04
CA ASN A 161 -22.25 13.56 6.29
C ASN A 161 -22.29 14.84 7.15
N THR A 162 -22.99 15.86 6.69
CA THR A 162 -23.50 16.96 7.51
C THR A 162 -25.00 17.01 7.39
#